data_9e963cb09381a14a7992fe65167af783
#
_entry.id   9e963cb09381a14a7992fe65167af783
#
_cell.length_a   1.000
_cell.length_b   1.000
_cell.length_c   1.000
_cell.angle_alpha   90.00
_cell.angle_beta   90.00
_cell.angle_gamma   90.00
#
_symmetry.space_group_name_H-M   'P 1'
#
loop_
_entity.id
_entity.type
_entity.pdbx_description
1 polymer ?
#
loop_
_entity_poly.entity_id
_entity_poly.type
_entity_poly.pdbx_seq_one_letter_code
_entity_poly.pdbx_strand_id
1 'polypeptide(L)'
;MPTYKSLTLILTIALMTVGTATADVTKSDQKQSAMETMKIATISKMYQQDIDEQGMSNPAVLQQYANTELQAAMTLEQAYFDKNQMSCNVDYDVLWDSQDPDYTQDKKLSMTEQGLVQVSLAQGSDIYYELSCDDNDKDCQIADVILDDDGKTLRKHLLEACR
;
A
#
# COMPACT_ATOMS: atom_id res chain seq x y z
N MET A 1 -20.17 49.10 -69.86
CA MET A 1 -20.20 47.64 -69.64
C MET A 1 -18.92 47.22 -68.92
N PRO A 2 -18.95 46.93 -67.65
CA PRO A 2 -17.78 46.43 -66.96
C PRO A 2 -17.79 44.91 -66.91
N THR A 3 -16.67 44.30 -67.30
CA THR A 3 -16.40 42.87 -67.32
C THR A 3 -16.00 42.41 -65.96
N TYR A 4 -16.74 41.48 -65.37
CA TYR A 4 -16.38 40.78 -64.11
C TYR A 4 -15.30 39.70 -64.37
N LYS A 5 -14.16 39.82 -63.75
CA LYS A 5 -13.14 38.79 -63.68
C LYS A 5 -13.48 37.86 -62.50
N SER A 6 -13.79 36.62 -62.81
CA SER A 6 -14.01 35.56 -61.81
C SER A 6 -12.69 35.18 -61.18
N LEU A 7 -12.57 35.31 -59.82
CA LEU A 7 -11.41 34.92 -59.04
C LEU A 7 -11.72 33.54 -58.41
N THR A 8 -11.11 32.51 -58.98
CA THR A 8 -11.24 31.13 -58.46
C THR A 8 -10.34 30.96 -57.25
N LEU A 9 -10.93 30.83 -56.06
CA LEU A 9 -10.22 30.55 -54.81
C LEU A 9 -10.02 29.03 -54.69
N ILE A 10 -8.77 28.59 -54.81
CA ILE A 10 -8.39 27.18 -54.58
C ILE A 10 -8.16 27.00 -53.08
N LEU A 11 -9.07 26.25 -52.42
CA LEU A 11 -8.96 25.88 -51.01
C LEU A 11 -8.17 24.58 -50.91
N THR A 12 -6.89 24.67 -50.55
CA THR A 12 -6.05 23.49 -50.22
C THR A 12 -6.34 23.05 -48.80
N ILE A 13 -7.04 21.91 -48.67
CA ILE A 13 -7.23 21.24 -47.38
C ILE A 13 -5.98 20.41 -47.06
N ALA A 14 -5.18 20.89 -46.11
CA ALA A 14 -4.09 20.11 -45.53
C ALA A 14 -4.68 19.07 -44.57
N LEU A 15 -4.66 17.78 -44.92
CA LEU A 15 -4.95 16.70 -44.00
C LEU A 15 -3.75 16.57 -43.03
N MET A 16 -3.95 17.03 -41.80
CA MET A 16 -3.04 16.68 -40.70
C MET A 16 -3.38 15.27 -40.18
N THR A 17 -2.52 14.30 -40.48
CA THR A 17 -2.56 12.99 -39.84
C THR A 17 -2.09 13.13 -38.41
N VAL A 18 -3.03 13.16 -37.45
CA VAL A 18 -2.73 13.06 -36.03
C VAL A 18 -2.31 11.61 -35.74
N GLY A 19 -1.02 11.40 -35.54
CA GLY A 19 -0.46 10.10 -35.17
C GLY A 19 -1.03 9.63 -33.83
N THR A 20 -1.66 8.48 -33.81
CA THR A 20 -2.17 7.80 -32.62
C THR A 20 -1.03 7.15 -31.84
N ALA A 21 -0.45 7.88 -30.87
CA ALA A 21 0.51 7.35 -29.90
C ALA A 21 -0.07 7.37 -28.46
N THR A 22 -1.34 6.94 -28.28
CA THR A 22 -2.02 7.06 -26.97
C THR A 22 -2.41 5.73 -26.33
N ALA A 23 -2.15 4.57 -26.95
CA ALA A 23 -2.67 3.30 -26.45
C ALA A 23 -1.79 2.63 -25.38
N ASP A 24 -0.50 2.97 -25.26
CA ASP A 24 0.42 2.27 -24.35
C ASP A 24 0.51 2.93 -22.96
N VAL A 25 0.43 4.26 -22.90
CA VAL A 25 0.43 5.02 -21.63
C VAL A 25 -0.82 4.72 -20.81
N THR A 26 -1.99 4.61 -21.41
CA THR A 26 -3.25 4.35 -20.70
C THR A 26 -3.32 2.97 -20.04
N LYS A 27 -2.69 1.95 -20.61
CA LYS A 27 -2.70 0.58 -20.05
C LYS A 27 -1.78 0.45 -18.84
N SER A 28 -0.64 1.13 -18.84
CA SER A 28 0.27 1.21 -17.69
C SER A 28 -0.40 1.91 -16.50
N ASP A 29 -1.03 3.06 -16.74
CA ASP A 29 -1.69 3.84 -15.71
C ASP A 29 -2.88 3.09 -15.09
N GLN A 30 -3.65 2.36 -15.89
CA GLN A 30 -4.75 1.52 -15.41
C GLN A 30 -4.27 0.36 -14.53
N LYS A 31 -3.15 -0.29 -14.91
CA LYS A 31 -2.56 -1.38 -14.13
C LYS A 31 -2.05 -0.87 -12.80
N GLN A 32 -1.35 0.27 -12.77
CA GLN A 32 -0.86 0.88 -11.54
C GLN A 32 -2.00 1.26 -10.59
N SER A 33 -3.05 1.93 -11.09
CA SER A 33 -4.22 2.30 -10.31
C SER A 33 -4.97 1.08 -9.73
N ALA A 34 -5.04 -0.03 -10.49
CA ALA A 34 -5.62 -1.27 -10.00
C ALA A 34 -4.79 -1.88 -8.85
N MET A 35 -3.47 -1.88 -8.97
CA MET A 35 -2.55 -2.38 -7.93
C MET A 35 -2.63 -1.53 -6.66
N GLU A 36 -2.67 -0.21 -6.77
CA GLU A 36 -2.85 0.70 -5.63
C GLU A 36 -4.17 0.44 -4.90
N THR A 37 -5.24 0.24 -5.66
CA THR A 37 -6.56 -0.12 -5.10
C THR A 37 -6.51 -1.43 -4.32
N MET A 38 -5.81 -2.45 -4.84
CA MET A 38 -5.67 -3.73 -4.14
C MET A 38 -4.83 -3.61 -2.87
N LYS A 39 -3.73 -2.88 -2.89
CA LYS A 39 -2.92 -2.61 -1.70
C LYS A 39 -3.76 -1.97 -0.59
N ILE A 40 -4.51 -0.91 -0.91
CA ILE A 40 -5.41 -0.25 0.03
C ILE A 40 -6.48 -1.21 0.54
N ALA A 41 -7.08 -2.04 -0.34
CA ALA A 41 -8.10 -3.01 0.05
C ALA A 41 -7.56 -4.09 1.00
N THR A 42 -6.32 -4.54 0.81
CA THR A 42 -5.65 -5.49 1.70
C THR A 42 -5.50 -4.90 3.10
N ILE A 43 -4.97 -3.68 3.23
CA ILE A 43 -4.81 -3.01 4.52
C ILE A 43 -6.18 -2.72 5.16
N SER A 44 -7.17 -2.28 4.36
CA SER A 44 -8.52 -2.04 4.86
C SER A 44 -9.17 -3.29 5.46
N LYS A 45 -9.01 -4.45 4.80
CA LYS A 45 -9.52 -5.75 5.31
C LYS A 45 -8.80 -6.17 6.60
N MET A 46 -7.49 -5.98 6.65
CA MET A 46 -6.70 -6.29 7.85
C MET A 46 -7.20 -5.48 9.05
N TYR A 47 -7.34 -4.18 8.90
CA TYR A 47 -7.85 -3.33 9.99
C TYR A 47 -9.29 -3.67 10.38
N GLN A 48 -10.15 -4.01 9.41
CA GLN A 48 -11.52 -4.41 9.72
C GLN A 48 -11.54 -5.70 10.55
N GLN A 49 -10.73 -6.68 10.20
CA GLN A 49 -10.62 -7.91 10.97
C GLN A 49 -10.07 -7.65 12.38
N ASP A 50 -9.06 -6.79 12.51
CA ASP A 50 -8.49 -6.45 13.82
C ASP A 50 -9.49 -5.72 14.73
N ILE A 51 -10.31 -4.84 14.17
CA ILE A 51 -11.42 -4.19 14.87
C ILE A 51 -12.45 -5.23 15.34
N ASP A 52 -12.86 -6.12 14.44
CA ASP A 52 -13.88 -7.13 14.75
C ASP A 52 -13.40 -8.09 15.85
N GLU A 53 -12.12 -8.38 15.88
CA GLU A 53 -11.47 -9.29 16.84
C GLU A 53 -10.83 -8.55 18.04
N GLN A 54 -10.86 -7.21 18.04
CA GLN A 54 -10.30 -6.35 19.12
C GLN A 54 -8.86 -6.72 19.52
N GLY A 55 -8.01 -6.98 18.52
CA GLY A 55 -6.61 -7.38 18.71
C GLY A 55 -6.40 -8.77 19.29
N MET A 56 -7.46 -9.58 19.47
CA MET A 56 -7.38 -10.90 20.12
C MET A 56 -7.15 -12.06 19.15
N SER A 57 -6.80 -11.78 17.90
CA SER A 57 -6.52 -12.82 16.90
C SER A 57 -5.33 -13.69 17.27
N ASN A 58 -5.44 -14.99 16.98
CA ASN A 58 -4.30 -15.90 17.08
C ASN A 58 -4.23 -16.84 15.85
N PRO A 59 -3.25 -16.68 14.95
CA PRO A 59 -2.14 -15.69 15.03
C PRO A 59 -2.63 -14.25 14.86
N ALA A 60 -1.79 -13.30 15.28
CA ALA A 60 -2.09 -11.86 15.13
C ALA A 60 -2.53 -11.50 13.72
N VAL A 61 -3.46 -10.56 13.58
CA VAL A 61 -4.03 -10.18 12.26
C VAL A 61 -2.93 -9.82 11.27
N LEU A 62 -1.94 -9.02 11.67
CA LEU A 62 -0.81 -8.67 10.80
C LEU A 62 -0.13 -9.91 10.21
N GLN A 63 0.09 -10.95 11.00
CA GLN A 63 0.73 -12.19 10.54
C GLN A 63 -0.11 -12.92 9.47
N GLN A 64 -1.44 -12.83 9.54
CA GLN A 64 -2.33 -13.45 8.56
C GLN A 64 -2.27 -12.78 7.18
N TYR A 65 -1.98 -11.46 7.15
CA TYR A 65 -1.85 -10.67 5.93
C TYR A 65 -0.40 -10.50 5.46
N ALA A 66 0.58 -10.94 6.24
CA ALA A 66 2.00 -10.82 5.95
C ALA A 66 2.43 -11.79 4.84
N ASN A 67 3.44 -11.40 4.07
CA ASN A 67 4.13 -12.31 3.15
C ASN A 67 4.99 -13.31 3.94
N THR A 68 5.52 -14.32 3.25
CA THR A 68 6.31 -15.40 3.85
C THR A 68 7.52 -14.89 4.67
N GLU A 69 8.15 -13.81 4.21
CA GLU A 69 9.36 -13.27 4.88
C GLU A 69 9.01 -12.57 6.19
N LEU A 70 7.95 -11.76 6.20
CA LEU A 70 7.48 -11.10 7.42
C LEU A 70 6.88 -12.13 8.40
N GLN A 71 6.12 -13.12 7.91
CA GLN A 71 5.62 -14.23 8.74
C GLN A 71 6.76 -14.99 9.43
N ALA A 72 7.86 -15.27 8.70
CA ALA A 72 9.02 -15.95 9.27
C ALA A 72 9.68 -15.11 10.39
N ALA A 73 9.79 -13.78 10.20
CA ALA A 73 10.31 -12.90 11.24
C ALA A 73 9.40 -12.85 12.49
N MET A 74 8.08 -12.78 12.31
CA MET A 74 7.11 -12.82 13.41
C MET A 74 7.13 -14.17 14.16
N THR A 75 7.42 -15.26 13.45
CA THR A 75 7.59 -16.58 14.08
C THR A 75 8.83 -16.63 15.01
N LEU A 76 9.88 -15.87 14.69
CA LEU A 76 11.05 -15.75 15.59
C LEU A 76 10.68 -15.10 16.94
N GLU A 77 9.81 -14.11 16.91
CA GLU A 77 9.31 -13.47 18.14
C GLU A 77 8.58 -14.48 19.04
N GLN A 78 7.68 -15.29 18.46
CA GLN A 78 6.99 -16.33 19.22
C GLN A 78 7.97 -17.35 19.82
N ALA A 79 8.94 -17.81 19.04
CA ALA A 79 9.96 -18.74 19.52
C ALA A 79 10.86 -18.14 20.63
N TYR A 80 11.16 -16.85 20.51
CA TYR A 80 11.91 -16.12 21.53
C TYR A 80 11.10 -15.99 22.83
N PHE A 81 9.81 -15.64 22.73
CA PHE A 81 8.90 -15.54 23.86
C PHE A 81 8.76 -16.89 24.59
N ASP A 82 8.57 -17.98 23.85
CA ASP A 82 8.45 -19.33 24.43
C ASP A 82 9.67 -19.74 25.22
N LYS A 83 10.85 -19.33 24.76
CA LYS A 83 12.14 -19.63 25.41
C LYS A 83 12.46 -18.73 26.60
N ASN A 84 12.22 -17.44 26.46
CA ASN A 84 12.73 -16.42 27.41
C ASN A 84 11.62 -15.83 28.27
N GLN A 85 10.36 -16.09 28.02
CA GLN A 85 9.17 -15.53 28.69
C GLN A 85 9.17 -13.98 28.67
N MET A 86 9.76 -13.40 27.63
CA MET A 86 9.83 -11.96 27.37
C MET A 86 9.63 -11.73 25.88
N SER A 87 8.95 -10.65 25.49
CA SER A 87 8.87 -10.22 24.11
C SER A 87 10.18 -9.59 23.64
N CYS A 88 10.53 -9.83 22.38
CA CYS A 88 11.59 -9.12 21.65
C CYS A 88 11.01 -8.15 20.61
N ASN A 89 9.68 -8.04 20.53
CA ASN A 89 8.98 -7.11 19.66
C ASN A 89 9.06 -5.68 20.21
N VAL A 90 8.55 -4.73 19.44
CA VAL A 90 8.26 -3.38 19.96
C VAL A 90 7.23 -3.47 21.08
N ASP A 91 7.24 -2.50 21.98
CA ASP A 91 6.39 -2.48 23.19
C ASP A 91 5.02 -1.80 22.95
N TYR A 92 4.58 -1.75 21.71
CA TYR A 92 3.30 -1.19 21.29
C TYR A 92 2.69 -1.98 20.12
N ASP A 93 1.39 -1.81 19.92
CA ASP A 93 0.68 -2.36 18.76
C ASP A 93 1.04 -1.57 17.50
N VAL A 94 1.70 -2.23 16.54
CA VAL A 94 2.18 -1.59 15.29
C VAL A 94 1.06 -1.20 14.34
N LEU A 95 -0.15 -1.76 14.47
CA LEU A 95 -1.30 -1.38 13.65
C LEU A 95 -1.94 -0.09 14.15
N TRP A 96 -1.81 0.21 15.44
CA TRP A 96 -2.48 1.34 16.08
C TRP A 96 -1.50 2.36 16.66
N ASP A 97 -0.20 2.10 16.54
CA ASP A 97 0.87 2.94 17.11
C ASP A 97 0.57 3.32 18.57
N SER A 98 0.18 2.35 19.38
CA SER A 98 -0.29 2.56 20.73
C SER A 98 -0.06 1.33 21.62
N GLN A 99 0.22 1.57 22.90
CA GLN A 99 0.24 0.51 23.93
C GLN A 99 -1.18 0.16 24.42
N ASP A 100 -2.15 1.04 24.19
CA ASP A 100 -3.56 0.84 24.54
C ASP A 100 -4.43 1.25 23.35
N PRO A 101 -4.61 0.38 22.36
CA PRO A 101 -5.27 0.70 21.09
C PRO A 101 -6.74 1.06 21.26
N ASP A 102 -7.18 2.16 20.64
CA ASP A 102 -8.58 2.48 20.44
C ASP A 102 -9.06 1.94 19.07
N TYR A 103 -9.65 0.76 19.07
CA TYR A 103 -10.16 0.09 17.86
C TYR A 103 -11.35 0.83 17.22
N THR A 104 -11.92 1.84 17.88
CA THR A 104 -13.07 2.63 17.40
C THR A 104 -12.66 3.91 16.71
N GLN A 105 -11.37 4.29 16.78
CA GLN A 105 -10.89 5.55 16.20
C GLN A 105 -10.98 5.54 14.66
N ASP A 106 -11.28 6.71 14.10
CA ASP A 106 -11.28 6.92 12.66
C ASP A 106 -9.86 6.78 12.07
N LYS A 107 -9.80 6.25 10.85
CA LYS A 107 -8.56 6.12 10.08
C LYS A 107 -8.79 6.45 8.61
N LYS A 108 -7.75 6.97 7.97
CA LYS A 108 -7.74 7.27 6.54
C LYS A 108 -6.59 6.53 5.88
N LEU A 109 -6.91 5.83 4.79
CA LEU A 109 -5.92 5.12 3.97
C LEU A 109 -5.60 5.92 2.70
N SER A 110 -4.32 5.98 2.34
CA SER A 110 -3.85 6.61 1.11
C SER A 110 -2.58 5.93 0.60
N MET A 111 -2.24 6.17 -0.66
CA MET A 111 -0.93 5.78 -1.21
C MET A 111 0.05 6.93 -1.08
N THR A 112 1.30 6.63 -0.75
CA THR A 112 2.41 7.59 -0.81
C THR A 112 3.03 7.59 -2.21
N GLU A 113 3.84 8.62 -2.52
CA GLU A 113 4.61 8.68 -3.77
C GLU A 113 5.64 7.53 -3.90
N GLN A 114 6.07 6.96 -2.76
CA GLN A 114 6.99 5.82 -2.70
C GLN A 114 6.28 4.47 -2.89
N GLY A 115 4.94 4.47 -3.05
CA GLY A 115 4.14 3.25 -3.25
C GLY A 115 3.83 2.47 -1.97
N LEU A 116 4.01 3.09 -0.79
CA LEU A 116 3.56 2.58 0.49
C LEU A 116 2.08 2.88 0.70
N VAL A 117 1.38 2.04 1.46
CA VAL A 117 0.07 2.39 2.00
C VAL A 117 0.26 3.12 3.32
N GLN A 118 -0.25 4.33 3.41
CA GLN A 118 -0.29 5.13 4.64
C GLN A 118 -1.65 4.99 5.31
N VAL A 119 -1.64 4.73 6.59
CA VAL A 119 -2.82 4.77 7.48
C VAL A 119 -2.65 5.91 8.45
N SER A 120 -3.44 6.96 8.28
CA SER A 120 -3.48 8.11 9.20
C SER A 120 -4.56 7.87 10.25
N LEU A 121 -4.18 7.79 11.51
CA LEU A 121 -5.06 7.58 12.65
C LEU A 121 -5.58 8.92 13.20
N ALA A 122 -6.79 8.92 13.77
CA ALA A 122 -7.39 10.13 14.34
C ALA A 122 -6.58 10.74 15.50
N GLN A 123 -5.78 9.93 16.19
CA GLN A 123 -4.86 10.39 17.23
C GLN A 123 -3.66 11.19 16.70
N GLY A 124 -3.42 11.20 15.37
CA GLY A 124 -2.38 11.98 14.70
C GLY A 124 -1.14 11.16 14.30
N SER A 125 -1.12 9.85 14.51
CA SER A 125 -0.04 8.96 14.04
C SER A 125 -0.28 8.52 12.60
N ASP A 126 0.81 8.30 11.86
CA ASP A 126 0.82 7.71 10.53
C ASP A 126 1.60 6.39 10.53
N ILE A 127 1.01 5.34 9.98
CA ILE A 127 1.62 4.03 9.86
C ILE A 127 1.80 3.71 8.37
N TYR A 128 2.97 3.21 8.00
CA TYR A 128 3.31 2.95 6.61
C TYR A 128 3.57 1.46 6.39
N TYR A 129 2.93 0.91 5.36
CA TYR A 129 3.01 -0.49 4.97
C TYR A 129 3.66 -0.64 3.60
N GLU A 130 4.67 -1.49 3.53
CA GLU A 130 5.18 -2.01 2.26
C GLU A 130 4.40 -3.26 1.89
N LEU A 131 3.88 -3.34 0.66
CA LEU A 131 3.18 -4.53 0.16
C LEU A 131 3.85 -5.07 -1.09
N SER A 132 3.96 -6.39 -1.15
CA SER A 132 4.26 -7.15 -2.34
C SER A 132 2.97 -7.72 -2.95
N CYS A 133 2.80 -7.56 -4.27
CA CYS A 133 1.67 -8.11 -5.01
C CYS A 133 2.19 -9.16 -6.00
N ASP A 134 1.40 -10.19 -6.28
CA ASP A 134 1.77 -11.19 -7.27
C ASP A 134 1.68 -10.64 -8.71
N ASP A 135 2.39 -11.25 -9.65
CA ASP A 135 2.44 -10.81 -11.06
C ASP A 135 1.08 -10.90 -11.77
N ASN A 136 0.13 -11.62 -11.21
CA ASN A 136 -1.21 -11.79 -11.75
C ASN A 136 -2.21 -10.79 -11.19
N ASP A 137 -1.77 -9.83 -10.38
CA ASP A 137 -2.58 -8.78 -9.77
C ASP A 137 -3.81 -9.34 -9.02
N LYS A 138 -3.67 -10.48 -8.32
CA LYS A 138 -4.79 -11.11 -7.62
C LYS A 138 -4.75 -10.93 -6.13
N ASP A 139 -3.55 -10.89 -5.54
CA ASP A 139 -3.37 -10.74 -4.11
C ASP A 139 -2.15 -9.87 -3.79
N CYS A 140 -2.29 -9.00 -2.79
CA CYS A 140 -1.19 -8.27 -2.19
C CYS A 140 -1.01 -8.73 -0.75
N GLN A 141 0.24 -8.91 -0.32
CA GLN A 141 0.61 -9.27 1.05
C GLN A 141 1.51 -8.20 1.64
N ILE A 142 1.46 -8.03 2.95
CA ILE A 142 2.30 -7.07 3.66
C ILE A 142 3.72 -7.62 3.71
N ALA A 143 4.66 -6.89 3.12
CA ALA A 143 6.07 -7.22 3.10
C ALA A 143 6.81 -6.68 4.34
N ASP A 144 6.39 -5.49 4.82
CA ASP A 144 6.95 -4.88 6.02
C ASP A 144 6.06 -3.75 6.58
N VAL A 145 6.34 -3.33 7.80
CA VAL A 145 5.79 -2.14 8.46
C VAL A 145 6.94 -1.21 8.79
N ILE A 146 6.84 0.06 8.43
CA ILE A 146 7.84 1.08 8.74
C ILE A 146 7.59 1.57 10.16
N LEU A 147 8.59 1.48 11.03
CA LEU A 147 8.47 1.80 12.47
C LEU A 147 8.89 3.23 12.81
N ASP A 148 9.77 3.83 11.99
CA ASP A 148 10.29 5.18 12.25
C ASP A 148 10.75 5.89 10.96
N ASP A 149 10.99 7.19 11.06
CA ASP A 149 11.43 8.05 9.95
C ASP A 149 12.86 7.71 9.46
N ASP A 150 13.66 7.01 10.26
CA ASP A 150 15.01 6.55 9.89
C ASP A 150 14.97 5.27 9.02
N GLY A 151 13.75 4.78 8.73
CA GLY A 151 13.54 3.60 7.87
C GLY A 151 13.78 2.28 8.58
N LYS A 152 13.68 2.24 9.90
CA LYS A 152 13.62 0.98 10.65
C LYS A 152 12.30 0.30 10.37
N THR A 153 12.35 -1.00 10.07
CA THR A 153 11.15 -1.78 9.76
C THR A 153 10.92 -2.87 10.80
N LEU A 154 9.67 -3.32 10.89
CA LEU A 154 9.29 -4.38 11.83
C LEU A 154 10.08 -5.66 11.56
N ARG A 155 10.16 -6.11 10.31
CA ARG A 155 10.90 -7.31 9.95
C ARG A 155 12.37 -7.21 10.34
N LYS A 156 13.03 -6.09 10.06
CA LYS A 156 14.41 -5.87 10.46
C LYS A 156 14.58 -5.88 11.98
N HIS A 157 13.68 -5.20 12.71
CA HIS A 157 13.68 -5.20 14.16
C HIS A 157 13.60 -6.62 14.73
N LEU A 158 12.64 -7.43 14.27
CA LEU A 158 12.45 -8.80 14.74
C LEU A 158 13.67 -9.69 14.43
N LEU A 159 14.25 -9.58 13.24
CA LEU A 159 15.45 -10.31 12.86
C LEU A 159 16.69 -9.95 13.70
N GLU A 160 16.76 -8.74 14.23
CA GLU A 160 17.87 -8.25 15.06
C GLU A 160 17.65 -8.55 16.56
N ALA A 161 16.44 -8.33 17.06
CA ALA A 161 16.12 -8.41 18.49
C ALA A 161 15.77 -9.82 18.97
N CYS A 162 15.18 -10.66 18.10
CA CYS A 162 14.65 -11.99 18.47
C CYS A 162 15.61 -13.14 18.13
N ARG A 163 16.90 -12.99 18.42
CA ARG A 163 17.95 -14.01 18.17
C ARG A 163 18.28 -14.85 19.40
#